data_de3a2bb0579eb8fff4695ed364d4ac57
#
_entry.id   de3a2bb0579eb8fff4695ed364d4ac57
#
_cell.length_a   1.000
_cell.length_b   1.000
_cell.length_c   1.000
_cell.angle_alpha   90.00
_cell.angle_beta   90.00
_cell.angle_gamma   90.00
#
_symmetry.space_group_name_H-M   'P 1'
#
loop_
_entity.id
_entity.type
_entity.pdbx_description
1 polymer ?
#
loop_
_entity_poly.entity_id
_entity_poly.type
_entity_poly.pdbx_seq_one_letter_code
_entity_poly.pdbx_strand_id
1 'polypeptide(L)'
;MTAQILLIDEDAAERRSMKAAIEAHGHAVHVADTAHAGLDAFRRHRDAISVVLVDAASGEGLDPSIIPMLTEINPAVPVIVGIAEGATETAVNAMRAGAFDFLVKPIAQERLIGAIESALKIHRTSLQGRTPRRARSGSVSFTDVTAASAAMSRVVELGRRAAQSTIPVMLEGEAGVGKELIARAIHVASDRSSRPFVGVNCNAISPAQIEEVLFGSDGLTGKLSEAEGGTLFIEEISELPPAGQMRLLELVQSGEVHLAGLQRPLKANVRLILATNKDLIEEVKSGRFREDLYYRLNVFPITIASLRRRKEDIPHLIRAFVERFSLEQRLPRSLHVEPSALALLTSFDWPGNTRQLENAIFRAVVLAEGTSLREADFPQIAAQMSGHRGASSAESQAAAQEQSPIARVQASLAERAAAFAGGQSAPSTGFGSAQSANVIVSTDEAGNVRKLAEIEEELIRFALKFYRGQMSQVARKLGIGRSTLYRKLKDYGIDPDDPQKDAA
;
A
#
# COMPACT_ATOMS: atom_id res chain seq x y z
N MET A 1 2.31 3.57 -34.90
CA MET A 1 3.59 3.15 -34.25
C MET A 1 3.32 1.85 -33.51
N THR A 2 4.09 0.82 -33.75
CA THR A 2 3.96 -0.49 -33.14
C THR A 2 4.35 -0.39 -31.66
N ALA A 3 3.41 -0.63 -30.74
CA ALA A 3 3.68 -0.69 -29.30
C ALA A 3 3.94 -2.15 -28.90
N GLN A 4 4.72 -2.37 -27.85
CA GLN A 4 4.96 -3.70 -27.28
C GLN A 4 4.04 -3.88 -26.06
N ILE A 5 3.28 -4.95 -26.04
CA ILE A 5 2.31 -5.27 -25.01
C ILE A 5 2.69 -6.60 -24.38
N LEU A 6 2.73 -6.67 -23.06
CA LEU A 6 2.92 -7.91 -22.32
C LEU A 6 1.55 -8.45 -21.91
N LEU A 7 1.25 -9.68 -22.31
CA LEU A 7 0.05 -10.42 -21.96
C LEU A 7 0.41 -11.57 -21.02
N ILE A 8 -0.12 -11.55 -19.81
CA ILE A 8 0.06 -12.57 -18.78
C ILE A 8 -1.30 -13.22 -18.56
N ASP A 9 -1.44 -14.47 -18.98
CA ASP A 9 -2.69 -15.21 -18.91
C ASP A 9 -2.39 -16.71 -18.89
N GLU A 10 -2.96 -17.46 -17.96
CA GLU A 10 -2.76 -18.90 -17.82
C GLU A 10 -3.54 -19.69 -18.87
N ASP A 11 -4.71 -19.17 -19.31
CA ASP A 11 -5.51 -19.85 -20.35
C ASP A 11 -4.88 -19.67 -21.74
N ALA A 12 -4.43 -20.79 -22.30
CA ALA A 12 -3.80 -20.83 -23.63
C ALA A 12 -4.76 -20.46 -24.77
N ALA A 13 -6.06 -20.65 -24.62
CA ALA A 13 -7.04 -20.33 -25.66
C ALA A 13 -7.34 -18.82 -25.65
N GLU A 14 -7.62 -18.24 -24.49
CA GLU A 14 -7.84 -16.81 -24.33
C GLU A 14 -6.59 -16.01 -24.68
N ARG A 15 -5.42 -16.44 -24.22
CA ARG A 15 -4.13 -15.83 -24.55
C ARG A 15 -3.90 -15.75 -26.06
N ARG A 16 -4.22 -16.83 -26.81
CA ARG A 16 -4.12 -16.84 -28.28
C ARG A 16 -5.12 -15.89 -28.93
N SER A 17 -6.36 -15.87 -28.44
CA SER A 17 -7.41 -14.99 -28.94
C SER A 17 -7.08 -13.50 -28.73
N MET A 18 -6.70 -13.13 -27.52
CA MET A 18 -6.28 -11.75 -27.19
C MET A 18 -5.04 -11.33 -27.97
N LYS A 19 -4.04 -12.21 -28.05
CA LYS A 19 -2.83 -11.97 -28.87
C LYS A 19 -3.19 -11.66 -30.30
N ALA A 20 -4.01 -12.51 -30.96
CA ALA A 20 -4.41 -12.32 -32.35
C ALA A 20 -5.17 -10.99 -32.54
N ALA A 21 -6.06 -10.63 -31.61
CA ALA A 21 -6.80 -9.36 -31.64
C ALA A 21 -5.86 -8.14 -31.53
N ILE A 22 -4.87 -8.21 -30.65
CA ILE A 22 -3.90 -7.11 -30.45
C ILE A 22 -2.95 -6.98 -31.65
N GLU A 23 -2.46 -8.08 -32.18
CA GLU A 23 -1.58 -8.12 -33.38
C GLU A 23 -2.30 -7.61 -34.63
N ALA A 24 -3.60 -7.95 -34.80
CA ALA A 24 -4.43 -7.42 -35.89
C ALA A 24 -4.53 -5.89 -35.87
N HIS A 25 -4.36 -5.25 -34.73
CA HIS A 25 -4.33 -3.77 -34.59
C HIS A 25 -2.92 -3.19 -34.66
N GLY A 26 -1.93 -3.98 -35.07
CA GLY A 26 -0.59 -3.50 -35.37
C GLY A 26 0.34 -3.35 -34.17
N HIS A 27 0.07 -4.03 -33.04
CA HIS A 27 0.91 -4.07 -31.86
C HIS A 27 1.68 -5.38 -31.75
N ALA A 28 2.87 -5.35 -31.16
CA ALA A 28 3.64 -6.55 -30.87
C ALA A 28 3.28 -7.08 -29.48
N VAL A 29 3.14 -8.41 -29.33
CA VAL A 29 2.70 -9.02 -28.07
C VAL A 29 3.75 -10.00 -27.54
N HIS A 30 4.23 -9.72 -26.33
CA HIS A 30 4.96 -10.70 -25.52
C HIS A 30 3.96 -11.47 -24.68
N VAL A 31 4.09 -12.79 -24.61
CA VAL A 31 3.17 -13.63 -23.84
C VAL A 31 3.90 -14.33 -22.71
N ALA A 32 3.23 -14.44 -21.58
CA ALA A 32 3.64 -15.23 -20.42
C ALA A 32 2.46 -16.05 -19.92
N ASP A 33 2.72 -17.25 -19.47
CA ASP A 33 1.72 -18.20 -18.98
C ASP A 33 1.59 -18.22 -17.46
N THR A 34 2.52 -17.58 -16.78
CA THR A 34 2.53 -17.44 -15.31
C THR A 34 2.92 -16.04 -14.87
N ALA A 35 2.52 -15.67 -13.66
CA ALA A 35 2.91 -14.41 -13.03
C ALA A 35 4.43 -14.22 -12.99
N HIS A 36 5.15 -15.28 -12.62
CA HIS A 36 6.62 -15.25 -12.51
C HIS A 36 7.29 -15.01 -13.86
N ALA A 37 6.89 -15.77 -14.89
CA ALA A 37 7.38 -15.59 -16.25
C ALA A 37 7.06 -14.18 -16.78
N GLY A 38 5.88 -13.64 -16.45
CA GLY A 38 5.46 -12.28 -16.78
C GLY A 38 6.34 -11.22 -16.14
N LEU A 39 6.62 -11.34 -14.85
CA LEU A 39 7.53 -10.42 -14.14
C LEU A 39 8.95 -10.45 -14.71
N ASP A 40 9.47 -11.64 -15.01
CA ASP A 40 10.79 -11.80 -15.62
C ASP A 40 10.86 -11.23 -17.04
N ALA A 41 9.81 -11.43 -17.84
CA ALA A 41 9.69 -10.82 -19.17
C ALA A 41 9.63 -9.30 -19.05
N PHE A 42 8.88 -8.78 -18.07
CA PHE A 42 8.75 -7.34 -17.84
C PHE A 42 10.07 -6.71 -17.38
N ARG A 43 10.83 -7.37 -16.50
CA ARG A 43 12.17 -6.91 -16.09
C ARG A 43 13.15 -6.85 -17.26
N ARG A 44 13.15 -7.89 -18.13
CA ARG A 44 14.04 -7.95 -19.30
C ARG A 44 13.72 -6.92 -20.37
N HIS A 45 12.46 -6.57 -20.56
CA HIS A 45 11.97 -5.67 -21.62
C HIS A 45 11.32 -4.40 -21.07
N ARG A 46 11.72 -3.97 -19.87
CA ARG A 46 11.08 -2.92 -19.06
C ARG A 46 10.93 -1.58 -19.80
N ASP A 47 11.86 -1.24 -20.71
CA ASP A 47 11.86 0.02 -21.46
C ASP A 47 11.14 -0.10 -22.82
N ALA A 48 10.85 -1.31 -23.27
CA ALA A 48 10.19 -1.59 -24.52
C ALA A 48 8.67 -1.82 -24.35
N ILE A 49 8.25 -2.44 -23.23
CA ILE A 49 6.84 -2.74 -22.97
C ILE A 49 6.09 -1.45 -22.61
N SER A 50 5.00 -1.23 -23.33
CA SER A 50 4.17 -0.02 -23.21
C SER A 50 2.89 -0.23 -22.40
N VAL A 51 2.38 -1.46 -22.34
CA VAL A 51 1.15 -1.84 -21.59
C VAL A 51 1.32 -3.28 -21.11
N VAL A 52 0.81 -3.58 -19.93
CA VAL A 52 0.70 -4.94 -19.40
C VAL A 52 -0.77 -5.31 -19.25
N LEU A 53 -1.16 -6.46 -19.79
CA LEU A 53 -2.45 -7.12 -19.51
C LEU A 53 -2.19 -8.32 -18.59
N VAL A 54 -2.97 -8.40 -17.50
CA VAL A 54 -2.88 -9.48 -16.52
C VAL A 54 -4.24 -10.13 -16.36
N ASP A 55 -4.34 -11.44 -16.49
CA ASP A 55 -5.55 -12.17 -16.17
C ASP A 55 -5.62 -12.51 -14.67
N ALA A 56 -6.71 -12.12 -14.02
CA ALA A 56 -7.02 -12.45 -12.63
C ALA A 56 -8.28 -13.32 -12.50
N ALA A 57 -8.78 -13.88 -13.59
CA ALA A 57 -10.04 -14.63 -13.63
C ALA A 57 -9.89 -16.14 -13.45
N SER A 58 -8.69 -16.71 -13.57
CA SER A 58 -8.44 -18.15 -13.46
C SER A 58 -8.55 -18.60 -11.99
N GLY A 59 -9.13 -19.75 -11.72
CA GLY A 59 -9.58 -20.20 -10.38
C GLY A 59 -8.52 -20.44 -9.31
N GLU A 60 -7.23 -20.43 -9.63
CA GLU A 60 -6.09 -20.23 -8.72
C GLU A 60 -5.45 -18.86 -8.93
N GLY A 61 -6.21 -17.95 -9.51
CA GLY A 61 -5.98 -16.64 -10.06
C GLY A 61 -4.64 -15.98 -9.68
N LEU A 62 -4.01 -15.40 -10.67
CA LEU A 62 -2.84 -14.53 -10.48
C LEU A 62 -3.03 -13.66 -9.24
N ASP A 63 -2.20 -13.89 -8.24
CA ASP A 63 -2.22 -13.16 -6.98
C ASP A 63 -2.21 -11.64 -7.29
N PRO A 64 -3.19 -10.85 -6.79
CA PRO A 64 -3.21 -9.40 -6.95
C PRO A 64 -1.91 -8.70 -6.57
N SER A 65 -1.03 -9.38 -5.85
CA SER A 65 0.32 -8.90 -5.50
C SER A 65 1.23 -8.64 -6.73
N ILE A 66 0.92 -9.21 -7.91
CA ILE A 66 1.69 -8.94 -9.13
C ILE A 66 1.58 -7.49 -9.58
N ILE A 67 0.43 -6.83 -9.37
CA ILE A 67 0.18 -5.46 -9.83
C ILE A 67 1.12 -4.45 -9.16
N PRO A 68 1.25 -4.44 -7.82
CA PRO A 68 2.26 -3.64 -7.14
C PRO A 68 3.67 -3.90 -7.66
N MET A 69 4.06 -5.17 -7.85
CA MET A 69 5.39 -5.53 -8.35
C MET A 69 5.66 -4.97 -9.76
N LEU A 70 4.68 -5.09 -10.67
CA LEU A 70 4.77 -4.50 -12.01
C LEU A 70 4.90 -2.97 -11.94
N THR A 71 4.10 -2.33 -11.10
CA THR A 71 4.11 -0.87 -10.90
C THR A 71 5.41 -0.38 -10.27
N GLU A 72 6.04 -1.17 -9.40
CA GLU A 72 7.35 -0.87 -8.80
C GLU A 72 8.47 -0.95 -9.84
N ILE A 73 8.44 -1.97 -10.72
CA ILE A 73 9.45 -2.12 -11.79
C ILE A 73 9.40 -0.92 -12.74
N ASN A 74 8.22 -0.54 -13.23
CA ASN A 74 8.04 0.63 -14.09
C ASN A 74 6.67 1.30 -13.88
N PRO A 75 6.59 2.34 -13.05
CA PRO A 75 5.34 3.02 -12.72
C PRO A 75 4.70 3.79 -13.90
N ALA A 76 5.41 3.93 -15.03
CA ALA A 76 4.91 4.58 -16.22
C ALA A 76 4.14 3.63 -17.16
N VAL A 77 4.24 2.32 -16.93
CA VAL A 77 3.56 1.32 -17.75
C VAL A 77 2.21 0.99 -17.11
N PRO A 78 1.09 1.28 -17.78
CA PRO A 78 -0.24 0.96 -17.27
C PRO A 78 -0.50 -0.55 -17.28
N VAL A 79 -1.12 -1.04 -16.21
CA VAL A 79 -1.53 -2.44 -16.04
C VAL A 79 -3.05 -2.53 -16.18
N ILE A 80 -3.54 -3.35 -17.11
CA ILE A 80 -4.96 -3.66 -17.31
C ILE A 80 -5.22 -5.07 -16.80
N VAL A 81 -6.32 -5.28 -16.06
CA VAL A 81 -6.61 -6.57 -15.42
C VAL A 81 -7.87 -7.19 -15.99
N GLY A 82 -7.78 -8.45 -16.47
CA GLY A 82 -8.93 -9.28 -16.82
C GLY A 82 -9.56 -9.87 -15.55
N ILE A 83 -10.88 -9.77 -15.40
CA ILE A 83 -11.62 -10.30 -14.25
C ILE A 83 -12.81 -11.16 -14.72
N ALA A 84 -13.22 -12.13 -13.91
CA ALA A 84 -14.43 -12.90 -14.19
C ALA A 84 -15.71 -12.04 -14.03
N GLU A 85 -16.76 -12.44 -14.74
CA GLU A 85 -18.08 -11.83 -14.59
C GLU A 85 -18.57 -11.96 -13.13
N GLY A 86 -19.03 -10.87 -12.54
CA GLY A 86 -19.48 -10.83 -11.15
C GLY A 86 -18.37 -10.70 -10.10
N ALA A 87 -17.08 -10.76 -10.46
CA ALA A 87 -15.95 -10.64 -9.54
C ALA A 87 -15.66 -9.17 -9.15
N THR A 88 -16.64 -8.48 -8.59
CA THR A 88 -16.54 -7.05 -8.21
C THR A 88 -15.44 -6.81 -7.18
N GLU A 89 -15.23 -7.74 -6.25
CA GLU A 89 -14.21 -7.64 -5.23
C GLU A 89 -12.79 -7.71 -5.84
N THR A 90 -12.58 -8.60 -6.82
CA THR A 90 -11.33 -8.70 -7.56
C THR A 90 -11.03 -7.42 -8.34
N ALA A 91 -12.05 -6.81 -8.98
CA ALA A 91 -11.90 -5.52 -9.64
C ALA A 91 -11.46 -4.43 -8.67
N VAL A 92 -12.14 -4.31 -7.52
CA VAL A 92 -11.80 -3.34 -6.47
C VAL A 92 -10.38 -3.55 -5.95
N ASN A 93 -9.99 -4.81 -5.70
CA ASN A 93 -8.65 -5.14 -5.21
C ASN A 93 -7.56 -4.82 -6.26
N ALA A 94 -7.80 -5.16 -7.54
CA ALA A 94 -6.88 -4.82 -8.64
C ALA A 94 -6.69 -3.31 -8.76
N MET A 95 -7.78 -2.54 -8.69
CA MET A 95 -7.72 -1.08 -8.74
C MET A 95 -7.01 -0.48 -7.52
N ARG A 96 -7.21 -1.04 -6.32
CA ARG A 96 -6.47 -0.67 -5.10
C ARG A 96 -4.97 -0.96 -5.23
N ALA A 97 -4.64 -2.07 -5.87
CA ALA A 97 -3.26 -2.47 -6.12
C ALA A 97 -2.55 -1.59 -7.17
N GLY A 98 -3.26 -0.69 -7.84
CA GLY A 98 -2.69 0.26 -8.81
C GLY A 98 -2.93 -0.08 -10.27
N ALA A 99 -3.87 -1.00 -10.58
CA ALA A 99 -4.27 -1.26 -11.95
C ALA A 99 -4.78 0.02 -12.64
N PHE A 100 -4.47 0.14 -13.93
CA PHE A 100 -4.92 1.24 -14.76
C PHE A 100 -6.41 1.12 -15.10
N ASP A 101 -6.86 -0.08 -15.51
CA ASP A 101 -8.24 -0.40 -15.88
C ASP A 101 -8.49 -1.89 -15.64
N PHE A 102 -9.76 -2.29 -15.70
CA PHE A 102 -10.12 -3.70 -15.68
C PHE A 102 -11.09 -4.03 -16.83
N LEU A 103 -11.06 -5.30 -17.26
CA LEU A 103 -11.91 -5.84 -18.32
C LEU A 103 -12.66 -7.05 -17.78
N VAL A 104 -13.98 -7.06 -17.92
CA VAL A 104 -14.84 -8.19 -17.51
C VAL A 104 -14.88 -9.23 -18.63
N LYS A 105 -14.61 -10.47 -18.30
CA LYS A 105 -14.71 -11.62 -19.22
C LYS A 105 -16.17 -12.05 -19.42
N PRO A 106 -16.59 -12.45 -20.64
CA PRO A 106 -15.79 -12.52 -21.86
C PRO A 106 -15.47 -11.15 -22.42
N ILE A 107 -14.20 -10.91 -22.78
CA ILE A 107 -13.72 -9.59 -23.20
C ILE A 107 -14.08 -9.37 -24.67
N ALA A 108 -14.98 -8.41 -24.93
CA ALA A 108 -15.26 -7.97 -26.29
C ALA A 108 -14.03 -7.31 -26.92
N GLN A 109 -13.74 -7.64 -28.19
CA GLN A 109 -12.55 -7.15 -28.90
C GLN A 109 -12.47 -5.61 -28.91
N GLU A 110 -13.59 -4.93 -29.16
CA GLU A 110 -13.67 -3.46 -29.15
C GLU A 110 -13.30 -2.88 -27.79
N ARG A 111 -13.75 -3.50 -26.69
CA ARG A 111 -13.44 -3.07 -25.33
C ARG A 111 -11.96 -3.28 -24.98
N LEU A 112 -11.37 -4.43 -25.42
CA LEU A 112 -9.95 -4.72 -25.25
C LEU A 112 -9.10 -3.65 -25.95
N ILE A 113 -9.39 -3.37 -27.21
CA ILE A 113 -8.61 -2.41 -28.00
C ILE A 113 -8.80 -0.99 -27.46
N GLY A 114 -10.02 -0.58 -27.11
CA GLY A 114 -10.26 0.73 -26.49
C GLY A 114 -9.49 0.94 -25.17
N ALA A 115 -9.42 -0.08 -24.33
CA ALA A 115 -8.63 -0.03 -23.09
C ALA A 115 -7.12 0.08 -23.37
N ILE A 116 -6.61 -0.70 -24.35
CA ILE A 116 -5.21 -0.64 -24.77
C ILE A 116 -4.86 0.72 -25.37
N GLU A 117 -5.71 1.29 -26.23
CA GLU A 117 -5.46 2.62 -26.80
C GLU A 117 -5.44 3.72 -25.75
N SER A 118 -6.34 3.66 -24.79
CA SER A 118 -6.35 4.56 -23.63
C SER A 118 -5.08 4.42 -22.80
N ALA A 119 -4.65 3.19 -22.52
CA ALA A 119 -3.42 2.90 -21.81
C ALA A 119 -2.18 3.41 -22.58
N LEU A 120 -2.12 3.17 -23.90
CA LEU A 120 -1.03 3.65 -24.76
C LEU A 120 -0.98 5.18 -24.84
N LYS A 121 -2.13 5.86 -24.85
CA LYS A 121 -2.18 7.33 -24.80
C LYS A 121 -1.53 7.84 -23.51
N ILE A 122 -1.88 7.26 -22.38
CA ILE A 122 -1.29 7.60 -21.08
C ILE A 122 0.22 7.28 -21.05
N HIS A 123 0.62 6.09 -21.51
CA HIS A 123 2.03 5.70 -21.55
C HIS A 123 2.88 6.64 -22.41
N ARG A 124 2.42 6.96 -23.62
CA ARG A 124 3.11 7.93 -24.52
C ARG A 124 3.24 9.30 -23.87
N THR A 125 2.19 9.74 -23.21
CA THR A 125 2.17 11.03 -22.53
C THR A 125 3.13 11.03 -21.33
N SER A 126 3.16 9.93 -20.57
CA SER A 126 4.13 9.72 -19.49
C SER A 126 5.58 9.71 -20.00
N LEU A 127 5.85 9.13 -21.16
CA LEU A 127 7.17 9.14 -21.80
C LEU A 127 7.53 10.51 -22.36
N GLN A 128 6.59 11.27 -22.92
CA GLN A 128 6.83 12.62 -23.42
C GLN A 128 7.08 13.62 -22.29
N GLY A 129 6.43 13.43 -21.14
CA GLY A 129 6.75 14.13 -19.90
C GLY A 129 8.09 13.67 -19.28
N ARG A 130 8.50 12.44 -19.60
CA ARG A 130 9.77 11.79 -19.22
C ARG A 130 10.87 11.86 -20.28
N THR A 131 10.72 12.60 -21.41
CA THR A 131 11.97 13.04 -22.02
C THR A 131 12.78 13.51 -20.84
N PRO A 132 14.03 12.99 -20.63
CA PRO A 132 14.86 13.61 -19.66
C PRO A 132 14.90 15.06 -20.12
N ARG A 133 13.95 15.82 -19.66
CA ARG A 133 14.24 17.18 -19.37
C ARG A 133 15.47 16.95 -18.51
N ARG A 134 16.64 16.92 -19.20
CA ARG A 134 17.89 17.35 -18.62
C ARG A 134 17.38 18.37 -17.69
N ALA A 135 17.24 17.93 -16.43
CA ALA A 135 16.58 18.73 -15.46
C ALA A 135 17.12 20.11 -15.78
N ARG A 136 16.27 21.01 -16.28
CA ARG A 136 16.55 22.35 -15.87
C ARG A 136 16.79 22.10 -14.42
N SER A 137 18.02 22.31 -13.98
CA SER A 137 18.48 22.12 -12.64
C SER A 137 17.69 23.03 -11.70
N GLY A 138 16.39 22.91 -11.74
CA GLY A 138 15.44 23.29 -10.73
C GLY A 138 15.56 22.19 -9.70
N SER A 139 16.57 22.35 -8.89
CA SER A 139 16.81 21.61 -7.69
C SER A 139 15.50 21.52 -6.94
N VAL A 140 14.93 20.30 -6.82
CA VAL A 140 13.75 20.03 -6.00
C VAL A 140 14.06 20.48 -4.59
N SER A 141 13.44 21.56 -4.15
CA SER A 141 13.69 22.21 -2.86
C SER A 141 12.52 21.95 -1.90
N PHE A 142 12.68 22.31 -0.64
CA PHE A 142 11.58 22.24 0.32
C PHE A 142 10.39 23.17 -0.02
N THR A 143 10.55 24.11 -0.94
CA THR A 143 9.42 24.92 -1.44
C THR A 143 8.51 24.16 -2.39
N ASP A 144 9.01 23.07 -2.98
CA ASP A 144 8.25 22.21 -3.89
C ASP A 144 7.48 21.12 -3.12
N VAL A 145 7.73 21.00 -1.81
CA VAL A 145 7.05 20.06 -0.93
C VAL A 145 5.75 20.68 -0.41
N THR A 146 4.62 20.08 -0.76
CA THR A 146 3.34 20.46 -0.17
C THR A 146 3.32 20.09 1.31
N ALA A 147 3.18 21.07 2.19
CA ALA A 147 3.23 20.92 3.64
C ALA A 147 2.16 21.79 4.32
N ALA A 148 0.89 21.61 3.93
CA ALA A 148 -0.24 22.28 4.57
C ALA A 148 -0.57 21.66 5.94
N SER A 149 -0.37 20.35 6.08
CA SER A 149 -0.57 19.64 7.34
C SER A 149 0.59 19.87 8.33
N ALA A 150 0.28 19.82 9.63
CA ALA A 150 1.28 19.87 10.69
C ALA A 150 2.31 18.72 10.59
N ALA A 151 1.86 17.53 10.15
CA ALA A 151 2.72 16.38 9.94
C ALA A 151 3.80 16.67 8.89
N MET A 152 3.43 17.21 7.72
CA MET A 152 4.39 17.52 6.67
C MET A 152 5.24 18.74 6.99
N SER A 153 4.69 19.75 7.68
CA SER A 153 5.46 20.89 8.17
C SER A 153 6.60 20.43 9.07
N ARG A 154 6.34 19.45 9.96
CA ARG A 154 7.38 18.84 10.81
C ARG A 154 8.42 18.07 9.99
N VAL A 155 8.01 17.32 8.95
CA VAL A 155 8.94 16.63 8.04
C VAL A 155 9.86 17.61 7.34
N VAL A 156 9.34 18.75 6.84
CA VAL A 156 10.13 19.80 6.22
C VAL A 156 11.12 20.42 7.21
N GLU A 157 10.71 20.68 8.44
CA GLU A 157 11.58 21.22 9.48
C GLU A 157 12.73 20.25 9.81
N LEU A 158 12.41 18.97 10.05
CA LEU A 158 13.41 17.92 10.29
C LEU A 158 14.34 17.76 9.08
N GLY A 159 13.80 17.77 7.86
CA GLY A 159 14.59 17.69 6.63
C GLY A 159 15.58 18.86 6.49
N ARG A 160 15.18 20.07 6.82
CA ARG A 160 16.09 21.26 6.82
C ARG A 160 17.19 21.11 7.86
N ARG A 161 16.88 20.62 9.06
CA ARG A 161 17.89 20.32 10.09
C ARG A 161 18.85 19.22 9.62
N ALA A 162 18.29 18.14 9.07
CA ALA A 162 19.10 17.07 8.50
C ALA A 162 20.04 17.56 7.39
N ALA A 163 19.61 18.51 6.57
CA ALA A 163 20.42 19.08 5.49
C ALA A 163 21.75 19.70 5.96
N GLN A 164 21.78 20.23 7.18
CA GLN A 164 22.95 20.87 7.79
C GLN A 164 23.97 19.87 8.37
N SER A 165 23.68 18.56 8.30
CA SER A 165 24.52 17.51 8.88
C SER A 165 24.90 16.50 7.81
N THR A 166 26.04 15.82 8.00
CA THR A 166 26.50 14.70 7.15
C THR A 166 26.09 13.32 7.65
N ILE A 167 25.39 13.26 8.79
CA ILE A 167 24.94 11.99 9.37
C ILE A 167 23.95 11.28 8.44
N PRO A 168 23.86 9.94 8.49
CA PRO A 168 22.85 9.18 7.78
C PRO A 168 21.43 9.64 8.15
N VAL A 169 20.57 9.75 7.16
CA VAL A 169 19.14 10.09 7.33
C VAL A 169 18.30 8.90 6.92
N MET A 170 17.38 8.48 7.81
CA MET A 170 16.45 7.41 7.55
C MET A 170 15.06 8.00 7.28
N LEU A 171 14.51 7.76 6.07
CA LEU A 171 13.15 8.16 5.70
C LEU A 171 12.23 6.94 5.81
N GLU A 172 11.28 7.00 6.71
CA GLU A 172 10.31 5.94 6.95
C GLU A 172 8.92 6.35 6.47
N GLY A 173 8.19 5.42 5.89
CA GLY A 173 6.81 5.65 5.47
C GLY A 173 6.38 4.75 4.34
N GLU A 174 5.07 4.65 4.15
CA GLU A 174 4.46 3.81 3.12
C GLU A 174 4.97 4.11 1.72
N ALA A 175 4.78 3.15 0.80
CA ALA A 175 5.09 3.39 -0.61
C ALA A 175 4.27 4.58 -1.16
N GLY A 176 4.90 5.43 -1.98
CA GLY A 176 4.24 6.57 -2.61
C GLY A 176 4.01 7.80 -1.75
N VAL A 177 4.50 7.87 -0.49
CA VAL A 177 4.32 9.05 0.38
C VAL A 177 5.20 10.24 -0.02
N GLY A 178 6.22 10.03 -0.88
CA GLY A 178 7.13 11.08 -1.35
C GLY A 178 8.53 11.04 -0.72
N LYS A 179 9.02 9.86 -0.28
CA LYS A 179 10.36 9.69 0.33
C LYS A 179 11.48 10.25 -0.55
N GLU A 180 11.48 9.96 -1.86
CA GLU A 180 12.49 10.48 -2.80
C GLU A 180 12.44 12.01 -2.92
N LEU A 181 11.24 12.61 -2.92
CA LEU A 181 11.09 14.08 -2.97
C LEU A 181 11.76 14.74 -1.76
N ILE A 182 11.56 14.18 -0.57
CA ILE A 182 12.20 14.67 0.66
C ILE A 182 13.72 14.45 0.61
N ALA A 183 14.20 13.29 0.14
CA ALA A 183 15.63 13.02 -0.01
C ALA A 183 16.30 14.05 -0.93
N ARG A 184 15.69 14.36 -2.07
CA ARG A 184 16.19 15.39 -3.01
C ARG A 184 16.17 16.79 -2.39
N ALA A 185 15.11 17.14 -1.67
CA ALA A 185 15.02 18.44 -0.97
C ALA A 185 16.10 18.57 0.12
N ILE A 186 16.40 17.49 0.86
CA ILE A 186 17.50 17.46 1.83
C ILE A 186 18.85 17.67 1.13
N HIS A 187 19.10 16.97 0.01
CA HIS A 187 20.33 17.10 -0.76
C HIS A 187 20.54 18.54 -1.25
N VAL A 188 19.51 19.12 -1.85
CA VAL A 188 19.55 20.49 -2.39
C VAL A 188 19.76 21.55 -1.32
N ALA A 189 19.24 21.33 -0.12
CA ALA A 189 19.44 22.22 1.01
C ALA A 189 20.78 22.00 1.74
N SER A 190 21.61 21.05 1.30
CA SER A 190 22.89 20.70 1.95
C SER A 190 24.11 21.35 1.27
N ASP A 191 25.25 21.24 1.92
CA ASP A 191 26.56 21.68 1.40
C ASP A 191 26.96 20.94 0.10
N ARG A 192 26.31 19.80 -0.17
CA ARG A 192 26.55 18.96 -1.37
C ARG A 192 25.54 19.23 -2.49
N SER A 193 24.80 20.33 -2.46
CA SER A 193 23.76 20.67 -3.43
C SER A 193 24.26 20.74 -4.90
N SER A 194 25.52 21.08 -5.11
CA SER A 194 26.17 21.11 -6.43
C SER A 194 26.83 19.78 -6.83
N ARG A 195 26.80 18.77 -5.96
CA ARG A 195 27.41 17.46 -6.15
C ARG A 195 26.37 16.44 -6.64
N PRO A 196 26.80 15.27 -7.11
CA PRO A 196 25.86 14.25 -7.59
C PRO A 196 24.86 13.81 -6.52
N PHE A 197 23.60 13.62 -6.94
CA PHE A 197 22.59 12.86 -6.21
C PHE A 197 22.31 11.58 -6.97
N VAL A 198 22.72 10.45 -6.42
CA VAL A 198 22.57 9.13 -7.03
C VAL A 198 21.54 8.33 -6.25
N GLY A 199 20.46 7.94 -6.92
CA GLY A 199 19.40 7.11 -6.33
C GLY A 199 19.52 5.65 -6.79
N VAL A 200 19.27 4.74 -5.86
CA VAL A 200 19.15 3.29 -6.10
C VAL A 200 17.92 2.78 -5.40
N ASN A 201 17.05 2.10 -6.15
CA ASN A 201 15.88 1.43 -5.57
C ASN A 201 16.15 -0.08 -5.56
N CYS A 202 16.26 -0.65 -4.35
CA CYS A 202 16.60 -2.06 -4.19
C CYS A 202 15.49 -3.00 -4.70
N ASN A 203 14.21 -2.59 -4.65
CA ASN A 203 13.11 -3.39 -5.20
C ASN A 203 13.15 -3.50 -6.74
N ALA A 204 13.73 -2.51 -7.42
CA ALA A 204 13.80 -2.49 -8.88
C ALA A 204 14.93 -3.35 -9.46
N ILE A 205 15.78 -3.93 -8.60
CA ILE A 205 16.98 -4.69 -8.95
C ILE A 205 16.83 -6.10 -8.39
N SER A 206 17.28 -7.11 -9.15
CA SER A 206 17.27 -8.48 -8.61
C SER A 206 18.22 -8.59 -7.39
N PRO A 207 17.88 -9.35 -6.34
CA PRO A 207 18.71 -9.47 -5.15
C PRO A 207 20.17 -9.87 -5.43
N ALA A 208 20.39 -10.68 -6.47
CA ALA A 208 21.73 -11.11 -6.88
C ALA A 208 22.58 -9.97 -7.50
N GLN A 209 21.96 -8.93 -8.04
CA GLN A 209 22.62 -7.82 -8.73
C GLN A 209 22.70 -6.55 -7.87
N ILE A 210 21.95 -6.45 -6.77
CA ILE A 210 21.93 -5.23 -5.95
C ILE A 210 23.34 -4.86 -5.49
N GLU A 211 24.12 -5.84 -5.04
CA GLU A 211 25.48 -5.63 -4.54
C GLU A 211 26.41 -5.07 -5.63
N GLU A 212 26.36 -5.68 -6.82
CA GLU A 212 27.16 -5.24 -7.98
C GLU A 212 26.74 -3.84 -8.44
N VAL A 213 25.45 -3.56 -8.50
CA VAL A 213 24.95 -2.23 -8.90
C VAL A 213 25.34 -1.15 -7.88
N LEU A 214 25.25 -1.46 -6.58
CA LEU A 214 25.60 -0.48 -5.53
C LEU A 214 27.10 -0.22 -5.43
N PHE A 215 27.88 -1.28 -5.32
CA PHE A 215 29.29 -1.18 -4.96
C PHE A 215 30.22 -1.35 -6.17
N GLY A 216 29.74 -1.97 -7.24
CA GLY A 216 30.54 -2.33 -8.40
C GLY A 216 31.13 -3.74 -8.32
N SER A 217 31.69 -4.20 -9.41
CA SER A 217 32.44 -5.46 -9.54
C SER A 217 33.65 -5.25 -10.43
N ASP A 218 34.44 -6.30 -10.70
CA ASP A 218 35.68 -6.25 -11.48
C ASP A 218 35.53 -5.46 -12.80
N GLY A 219 36.04 -4.22 -12.79
CA GLY A 219 36.04 -3.31 -13.95
C GLY A 219 34.75 -2.48 -14.14
N LEU A 220 33.72 -2.66 -13.33
CA LEU A 220 32.50 -1.89 -13.37
C LEU A 220 32.40 -0.93 -12.17
N THR A 221 32.13 0.34 -12.45
CA THR A 221 31.90 1.35 -11.42
C THR A 221 30.47 1.22 -10.86
N GLY A 222 30.35 1.01 -9.54
CA GLY A 222 29.04 0.99 -8.86
C GLY A 222 28.47 2.39 -8.61
N LYS A 223 27.21 2.43 -8.19
CA LYS A 223 26.50 3.67 -7.84
C LYS A 223 27.17 4.44 -6.69
N LEU A 224 27.86 3.74 -5.80
CA LEU A 224 28.68 4.36 -4.76
C LEU A 224 29.76 5.29 -5.35
N SER A 225 30.49 4.83 -6.37
CA SER A 225 31.50 5.64 -7.05
C SER A 225 30.91 6.81 -7.82
N GLU A 226 29.72 6.63 -8.44
CA GLU A 226 29.00 7.72 -9.10
C GLU A 226 28.58 8.82 -8.11
N ALA A 227 28.33 8.46 -6.85
CA ALA A 227 27.90 9.37 -5.79
C ALA A 227 29.07 10.07 -5.07
N GLU A 228 30.32 9.84 -5.49
CA GLU A 228 31.51 10.37 -4.79
C GLU A 228 31.44 11.88 -4.61
N GLY A 229 31.71 12.33 -3.40
CA GLY A 229 31.56 13.72 -2.96
C GLY A 229 30.13 14.23 -2.82
N GLY A 230 29.14 13.43 -3.22
CA GLY A 230 27.74 13.76 -3.30
C GLY A 230 26.86 13.05 -2.26
N THR A 231 25.67 12.64 -2.70
CA THR A 231 24.67 11.94 -1.88
C THR A 231 24.24 10.65 -2.57
N LEU A 232 24.31 9.54 -1.85
CA LEU A 232 23.74 8.26 -2.25
C LEU A 232 22.39 8.07 -1.54
N PHE A 233 21.34 7.94 -2.33
CA PHE A 233 19.98 7.65 -1.84
C PHE A 233 19.68 6.19 -2.12
N ILE A 234 19.44 5.39 -1.07
CA ILE A 234 19.06 3.97 -1.17
C ILE A 234 17.61 3.84 -0.74
N GLU A 235 16.74 3.54 -1.70
CA GLU A 235 15.33 3.28 -1.46
C GLU A 235 15.10 1.80 -1.22
N GLU A 236 14.21 1.50 -0.28
CA GLU A 236 13.85 0.15 0.20
C GLU A 236 15.07 -0.63 0.70
N ILE A 237 15.79 -0.01 1.66
CA ILE A 237 17.02 -0.57 2.26
C ILE A 237 16.80 -1.94 2.91
N SER A 238 15.57 -2.27 3.33
CA SER A 238 15.17 -3.58 3.86
C SER A 238 15.38 -4.73 2.89
N GLU A 239 15.45 -4.45 1.58
CA GLU A 239 15.65 -5.46 0.52
C GLU A 239 17.13 -5.73 0.24
N LEU A 240 18.05 -5.02 0.93
CA LEU A 240 19.47 -5.22 0.73
C LEU A 240 19.89 -6.62 1.23
N PRO A 241 20.54 -7.46 0.38
CA PRO A 241 20.97 -8.79 0.77
C PRO A 241 22.07 -8.73 1.86
N PRO A 242 22.26 -9.82 2.66
CA PRO A 242 23.19 -9.82 3.78
C PRO A 242 24.62 -9.39 3.44
N ALA A 243 25.13 -9.75 2.25
CA ALA A 243 26.45 -9.32 1.79
C ALA A 243 26.50 -7.81 1.55
N GLY A 244 25.46 -7.24 0.91
CA GLY A 244 25.33 -5.80 0.73
C GLY A 244 25.17 -5.03 2.05
N GLN A 245 24.47 -5.60 3.05
CA GLN A 245 24.37 -5.03 4.39
C GLN A 245 25.73 -4.96 5.07
N MET A 246 26.57 -6.00 4.92
CA MET A 246 27.92 -6.03 5.50
C MET A 246 28.81 -4.93 4.86
N ARG A 247 28.80 -4.78 3.54
CA ARG A 247 29.56 -3.74 2.84
C ARG A 247 29.09 -2.33 3.18
N LEU A 248 27.75 -2.15 3.33
CA LEU A 248 27.21 -0.86 3.76
C LEU A 248 27.65 -0.53 5.20
N LEU A 249 27.72 -1.54 6.07
CA LEU A 249 28.24 -1.37 7.43
C LEU A 249 29.72 -0.94 7.42
N GLU A 250 30.58 -1.57 6.60
CA GLU A 250 31.96 -1.16 6.40
C GLU A 250 32.07 0.30 5.96
N LEU A 251 31.27 0.67 4.94
CA LEU A 251 31.21 2.05 4.43
C LEU A 251 30.88 3.06 5.53
N VAL A 252 29.87 2.76 6.36
CA VAL A 252 29.41 3.68 7.43
C VAL A 252 30.42 3.74 8.57
N GLN A 253 31.19 2.68 8.81
CA GLN A 253 32.17 2.60 9.92
C GLN A 253 33.50 3.24 9.57
N SER A 254 34.05 2.94 8.38
CA SER A 254 35.41 3.32 7.98
C SER A 254 35.48 4.31 6.82
N GLY A 255 34.37 4.51 6.11
CA GLY A 255 34.37 5.24 4.83
C GLY A 255 35.02 4.45 3.68
N GLU A 256 35.25 3.16 3.88
CA GLU A 256 35.93 2.28 2.92
C GLU A 256 35.09 1.02 2.69
N VAL A 257 35.17 0.45 1.49
CA VAL A 257 34.50 -0.81 1.14
C VAL A 257 35.50 -1.74 0.46
N HIS A 258 35.57 -2.97 0.93
CA HIS A 258 36.37 -4.02 0.30
C HIS A 258 35.58 -4.70 -0.81
N LEU A 259 36.03 -4.56 -2.06
CA LEU A 259 35.44 -5.21 -3.20
C LEU A 259 36.28 -6.41 -3.63
N ALA A 260 35.63 -7.50 -4.01
CA ALA A 260 36.31 -8.67 -4.58
C ALA A 260 37.10 -8.23 -5.84
N GLY A 261 38.31 -8.69 -6.00
CA GLY A 261 39.18 -8.33 -7.13
C GLY A 261 39.99 -7.04 -6.97
N LEU A 262 39.65 -6.16 -6.03
CA LEU A 262 40.47 -4.97 -5.75
C LEU A 262 41.50 -5.23 -4.64
N GLN A 263 42.78 -4.92 -4.93
CA GLN A 263 43.85 -5.06 -3.91
C GLN A 263 43.79 -4.00 -2.81
N ARG A 264 43.04 -2.91 -3.02
CA ARG A 264 42.88 -1.81 -2.08
C ARG A 264 41.40 -1.52 -1.85
N PRO A 265 40.99 -1.16 -0.61
CA PRO A 265 39.63 -0.78 -0.34
C PRO A 265 39.25 0.49 -1.14
N LEU A 266 38.02 0.55 -1.61
CA LEU A 266 37.43 1.73 -2.22
C LEU A 266 37.08 2.73 -1.13
N LYS A 267 37.73 3.89 -1.11
CA LYS A 267 37.35 5.01 -0.24
C LYS A 267 36.17 5.76 -0.88
N ALA A 268 35.15 6.05 -0.10
CA ALA A 268 34.00 6.79 -0.60
C ALA A 268 33.55 7.86 0.40
N ASN A 269 33.60 9.10 -0.04
CA ASN A 269 33.09 10.24 0.71
C ASN A 269 31.65 10.54 0.24
N VAL A 270 30.68 9.76 0.68
CA VAL A 270 29.29 9.92 0.30
C VAL A 270 28.41 10.23 1.52
N ARG A 271 27.41 11.08 1.32
CA ARG A 271 26.33 11.26 2.26
C ARG A 271 25.26 10.22 2.01
N LEU A 272 24.80 9.53 3.06
CA LEU A 272 23.75 8.51 2.95
C LEU A 272 22.39 9.10 3.31
N ILE A 273 21.41 8.90 2.44
CA ILE A 273 19.99 9.05 2.72
C ILE A 273 19.33 7.71 2.38
N LEU A 274 18.60 7.15 3.30
CA LEU A 274 18.03 5.81 3.21
C LEU A 274 16.53 5.90 3.31
N ALA A 275 15.81 5.00 2.67
CA ALA A 275 14.36 4.96 2.75
C ALA A 275 13.85 3.52 2.88
N THR A 276 12.76 3.35 3.62
CA THR A 276 12.07 2.07 3.78
C THR A 276 10.57 2.27 3.95
N ASN A 277 9.80 1.28 3.51
CA ASN A 277 8.37 1.15 3.80
C ASN A 277 8.08 0.09 4.86
N LYS A 278 9.09 -0.71 5.25
CA LYS A 278 8.99 -1.75 6.28
C LYS A 278 9.46 -1.25 7.63
N ASP A 279 8.95 -1.89 8.68
CA ASP A 279 9.49 -1.70 10.04
C ASP A 279 10.83 -2.42 10.16
N LEU A 280 11.93 -1.66 10.17
CA LEU A 280 13.27 -2.22 10.27
C LEU A 280 13.51 -2.95 11.60
N ILE A 281 12.79 -2.61 12.67
CA ILE A 281 12.91 -3.31 13.96
C ILE A 281 12.36 -4.73 13.82
N GLU A 282 11.25 -4.91 13.12
CA GLU A 282 10.71 -6.24 12.82
C GLU A 282 11.63 -7.03 11.87
N GLU A 283 12.25 -6.35 10.89
CA GLU A 283 13.25 -6.98 10.01
C GLU A 283 14.48 -7.44 10.78
N VAL A 284 14.95 -6.67 11.79
CA VAL A 284 16.05 -7.06 12.69
C VAL A 284 15.64 -8.26 13.56
N LYS A 285 14.45 -8.21 14.19
CA LYS A 285 13.96 -9.32 15.02
C LYS A 285 13.82 -10.62 14.24
N SER A 286 13.45 -10.54 12.97
CA SER A 286 13.33 -11.71 12.07
C SER A 286 14.65 -12.16 11.45
N GLY A 287 15.77 -11.48 11.75
CA GLY A 287 17.10 -11.80 11.23
C GLY A 287 17.33 -11.45 9.76
N ARG A 288 16.40 -10.73 9.10
CA ARG A 288 16.56 -10.29 7.72
C ARG A 288 17.40 -9.02 7.58
N PHE A 289 17.45 -8.21 8.63
CA PHE A 289 18.28 -7.02 8.70
C PHE A 289 19.24 -7.09 9.88
N ARG A 290 20.47 -6.64 9.70
CA ARG A 290 21.50 -6.69 10.76
C ARG A 290 21.26 -5.61 11.81
N GLU A 291 21.34 -5.98 13.06
CA GLU A 291 21.15 -5.08 14.20
C GLU A 291 22.23 -4.00 14.27
N ASP A 292 23.49 -4.37 14.04
CA ASP A 292 24.63 -3.44 14.06
C ASP A 292 24.52 -2.35 12.97
N LEU A 293 24.05 -2.73 11.78
CA LEU A 293 23.78 -1.80 10.70
C LEU A 293 22.60 -0.88 11.04
N TYR A 294 21.51 -1.42 11.59
CA TYR A 294 20.36 -0.64 12.00
C TYR A 294 20.73 0.53 12.92
N TYR A 295 21.47 0.26 14.00
CA TYR A 295 21.89 1.32 14.93
C TYR A 295 22.83 2.36 14.32
N ARG A 296 23.58 2.00 13.29
CA ARG A 296 24.47 2.93 12.58
C ARG A 296 23.73 3.81 11.57
N LEU A 297 22.65 3.31 10.99
CA LEU A 297 21.87 4.01 9.98
C LEU A 297 20.72 4.82 10.57
N ASN A 298 20.08 4.35 11.62
CA ASN A 298 18.93 4.99 12.25
C ASN A 298 19.31 6.11 13.24
N VAL A 299 20.19 7.01 12.78
CA VAL A 299 20.66 8.15 13.58
C VAL A 299 19.72 9.34 13.50
N PHE A 300 19.16 9.60 12.32
CA PHE A 300 18.22 10.69 12.11
C PHE A 300 16.97 10.19 11.37
N PRO A 301 16.01 9.59 12.10
CA PRO A 301 14.78 9.11 11.49
C PRO A 301 13.80 10.26 11.20
N ILE A 302 13.20 10.22 10.01
CA ILE A 302 12.11 11.11 9.58
C ILE A 302 10.97 10.24 9.09
N THR A 303 9.89 10.19 9.83
CA THR A 303 8.69 9.43 9.47
C THR A 303 7.75 10.31 8.66
N ILE A 304 7.39 9.88 7.45
CA ILE A 304 6.46 10.58 6.56
C ILE A 304 5.08 9.92 6.68
N ALA A 305 4.10 10.69 7.14
CA ALA A 305 2.75 10.20 7.33
C ALA A 305 2.09 9.79 6.00
N SER A 306 1.27 8.73 6.04
CA SER A 306 0.41 8.33 4.92
C SER A 306 -0.60 9.45 4.59
N LEU A 307 -1.03 9.51 3.33
CA LEU A 307 -1.88 10.59 2.83
C LEU A 307 -3.24 10.66 3.56
N ARG A 308 -3.78 9.51 3.98
CA ARG A 308 -5.01 9.44 4.78
C ARG A 308 -4.90 10.10 6.17
N ARG A 309 -3.67 10.27 6.69
CA ARG A 309 -3.39 10.94 7.97
C ARG A 309 -3.05 12.43 7.82
N ARG A 310 -3.04 12.93 6.58
CA ARG A 310 -2.75 14.33 6.23
C ARG A 310 -3.68 14.82 5.12
N LYS A 311 -4.97 14.61 5.30
CA LYS A 311 -6.00 14.94 4.28
C LYS A 311 -6.02 16.43 3.93
N GLU A 312 -5.53 17.29 4.81
CA GLU A 312 -5.36 18.74 4.57
C GLU A 312 -4.40 19.04 3.42
N ASP A 313 -3.45 18.15 3.13
CA ASP A 313 -2.51 18.34 2.02
C ASP A 313 -3.16 18.01 0.66
N ILE A 314 -4.23 17.19 0.62
CA ILE A 314 -4.82 16.69 -0.61
C ILE A 314 -5.28 17.80 -1.56
N PRO A 315 -6.04 18.82 -1.12
CA PRO A 315 -6.47 19.91 -2.01
C PRO A 315 -5.30 20.68 -2.63
N HIS A 316 -4.22 20.85 -1.88
CA HIS A 316 -3.01 21.53 -2.34
C HIS A 316 -2.23 20.68 -3.35
N LEU A 317 -2.10 19.38 -3.09
CA LEU A 317 -1.49 18.42 -4.01
C LEU A 317 -2.26 18.34 -5.32
N ILE A 318 -3.59 18.25 -5.27
CA ILE A 318 -4.45 18.22 -6.47
C ILE A 318 -4.20 19.47 -7.32
N ARG A 319 -4.22 20.67 -6.71
CA ARG A 319 -3.99 21.91 -7.42
C ARG A 319 -2.61 21.94 -8.08
N ALA A 320 -1.56 21.57 -7.35
CA ALA A 320 -0.21 21.52 -7.86
C ALA A 320 -0.05 20.51 -9.02
N PHE A 321 -0.68 19.34 -8.94
CA PHE A 321 -0.65 18.35 -10.00
C PHE A 321 -1.44 18.79 -11.24
N VAL A 322 -2.64 19.35 -11.06
CA VAL A 322 -3.43 19.85 -12.21
C VAL A 322 -2.68 20.96 -12.93
N GLU A 323 -2.10 21.92 -12.22
CA GLU A 323 -1.30 22.99 -12.80
C GLU A 323 -0.08 22.44 -13.55
N ARG A 324 0.70 21.55 -12.92
CA ARG A 324 1.87 20.94 -13.52
C ARG A 324 1.51 20.16 -14.78
N PHE A 325 0.52 19.28 -14.73
CA PHE A 325 0.13 18.47 -15.86
C PHE A 325 -0.51 19.28 -16.98
N SER A 326 -1.28 20.33 -16.66
CA SER A 326 -1.83 21.24 -17.67
C SER A 326 -0.72 21.94 -18.46
N LEU A 327 0.35 22.38 -17.77
CA LEU A 327 1.54 22.97 -18.40
C LEU A 327 2.31 21.96 -19.25
N GLU A 328 2.54 20.75 -18.72
CA GLU A 328 3.27 19.67 -19.41
C GLU A 328 2.51 19.22 -20.68
N GLN A 329 1.19 19.14 -20.61
CA GLN A 329 0.33 18.78 -21.74
C GLN A 329 0.07 19.95 -22.70
N ARG A 330 0.56 21.15 -22.39
CA ARG A 330 0.33 22.37 -23.17
C ARG A 330 -1.16 22.61 -23.44
N LEU A 331 -1.99 22.36 -22.45
CA LEU A 331 -3.42 22.58 -22.62
C LEU A 331 -3.69 24.06 -22.85
N PRO A 332 -4.53 24.41 -23.85
CA PRO A 332 -4.81 25.82 -24.18
C PRO A 332 -5.66 26.54 -23.12
N ARG A 333 -6.04 25.83 -22.07
CA ARG A 333 -6.95 26.28 -21.01
C ARG A 333 -6.48 25.78 -19.66
N SER A 334 -6.69 26.58 -18.61
CA SER A 334 -6.51 26.13 -17.24
C SER A 334 -7.66 25.20 -16.83
N LEU A 335 -7.33 24.02 -16.34
CA LEU A 335 -8.31 23.10 -15.76
C LEU A 335 -8.55 23.48 -14.29
N HIS A 336 -9.80 23.44 -13.86
CA HIS A 336 -10.17 23.56 -12.45
C HIS A 336 -10.88 22.28 -11.98
N VAL A 337 -10.78 21.98 -10.71
CA VAL A 337 -11.43 20.80 -10.12
C VAL A 337 -12.73 21.23 -9.48
N GLU A 338 -13.85 20.61 -9.88
CA GLU A 338 -15.15 20.91 -9.29
C GLU A 338 -15.22 20.53 -7.82
N PRO A 339 -16.04 21.23 -7.00
CA PRO A 339 -16.15 20.95 -5.57
C PRO A 339 -16.55 19.50 -5.24
N SER A 340 -17.41 18.88 -6.07
CA SER A 340 -17.82 17.48 -5.92
C SER A 340 -16.63 16.52 -6.10
N ALA A 341 -15.83 16.71 -7.15
CA ALA A 341 -14.62 15.94 -7.40
C ALA A 341 -13.57 16.15 -6.29
N LEU A 342 -13.40 17.40 -5.83
CA LEU A 342 -12.49 17.70 -4.74
C LEU A 342 -12.91 17.00 -3.44
N ALA A 343 -14.20 16.99 -3.12
CA ALA A 343 -14.76 16.30 -1.95
C ALA A 343 -14.54 14.79 -2.04
N LEU A 344 -14.81 14.17 -3.23
CA LEU A 344 -14.55 12.76 -3.48
C LEU A 344 -13.08 12.43 -3.23
N LEU A 345 -12.16 13.15 -3.87
CA LEU A 345 -10.72 12.92 -3.79
C LEU A 345 -10.16 13.13 -2.37
N THR A 346 -10.71 14.08 -1.60
CA THR A 346 -10.30 14.33 -0.21
C THR A 346 -10.81 13.26 0.74
N SER A 347 -11.97 12.67 0.48
CA SER A 347 -12.56 11.62 1.32
C SER A 347 -11.86 10.27 1.15
N PHE A 348 -11.28 10.00 -0.01
CA PHE A 348 -10.62 8.73 -0.31
C PHE A 348 -9.33 8.52 0.49
N ASP A 349 -9.02 7.27 0.87
CA ASP A 349 -7.90 6.96 1.77
C ASP A 349 -6.53 6.81 1.09
N TRP A 350 -6.50 6.71 -0.24
CA TRP A 350 -5.26 6.68 -1.03
C TRP A 350 -4.25 5.63 -0.55
N PRO A 351 -4.52 4.32 -0.68
CA PRO A 351 -3.59 3.27 -0.25
C PRO A 351 -2.22 3.34 -0.94
N GLY A 352 -2.16 3.84 -2.19
CA GLY A 352 -0.90 4.17 -2.88
C GLY A 352 -0.41 5.60 -2.66
N ASN A 353 -0.97 6.29 -1.66
CA ASN A 353 -0.57 7.61 -1.21
C ASN A 353 -0.52 8.67 -2.33
N THR A 354 0.46 9.55 -2.27
CA THR A 354 0.64 10.66 -3.23
C THR A 354 0.86 10.17 -4.66
N ARG A 355 1.53 9.00 -4.85
CA ARG A 355 1.75 8.41 -6.19
C ARG A 355 0.42 8.00 -6.85
N GLN A 356 -0.49 7.42 -6.10
CA GLN A 356 -1.82 7.05 -6.61
C GLN A 356 -2.65 8.30 -6.94
N LEU A 357 -2.64 9.31 -6.06
CA LEU A 357 -3.31 10.59 -6.30
C LEU A 357 -2.76 11.27 -7.57
N GLU A 358 -1.43 11.35 -7.70
CA GLU A 358 -0.73 11.90 -8.87
C GLU A 358 -1.16 11.22 -10.17
N ASN A 359 -1.18 9.88 -10.19
CA ASN A 359 -1.62 9.09 -11.34
C ASN A 359 -3.09 9.33 -11.69
N ALA A 360 -3.97 9.41 -10.68
CA ALA A 360 -5.39 9.68 -10.89
C ALA A 360 -5.62 11.06 -11.50
N ILE A 361 -4.94 12.09 -11.00
CA ILE A 361 -5.02 13.46 -11.54
C ILE A 361 -4.41 13.51 -12.95
N PHE A 362 -3.25 12.89 -13.18
CA PHE A 362 -2.62 12.82 -14.50
C PHE A 362 -3.59 12.24 -15.55
N ARG A 363 -4.21 11.09 -15.22
CA ARG A 363 -5.20 10.45 -16.08
C ARG A 363 -6.37 11.38 -16.37
N ALA A 364 -6.95 12.01 -15.35
CA ALA A 364 -8.08 12.92 -15.51
C ALA A 364 -7.71 14.12 -16.40
N VAL A 365 -6.53 14.72 -16.22
CA VAL A 365 -6.05 15.86 -17.02
C VAL A 365 -5.85 15.47 -18.49
N VAL A 366 -5.25 14.30 -18.75
CA VAL A 366 -4.97 13.81 -20.12
C VAL A 366 -6.25 13.45 -20.87
N LEU A 367 -7.26 12.93 -20.16
CA LEU A 367 -8.54 12.51 -20.75
C LEU A 367 -9.60 13.61 -20.73
N ALA A 368 -9.36 14.74 -20.05
CA ALA A 368 -10.32 15.82 -19.94
C ALA A 368 -10.72 16.40 -21.29
N GLU A 369 -12.02 16.45 -21.54
CA GLU A 369 -12.60 17.10 -22.74
C GLU A 369 -13.04 18.54 -22.46
N GLY A 370 -13.33 18.87 -21.19
CA GLY A 370 -13.82 20.17 -20.71
C GLY A 370 -12.76 21.07 -20.10
N THR A 371 -13.19 22.16 -19.45
CA THR A 371 -12.34 23.08 -18.65
C THR A 371 -12.36 22.73 -17.16
N SER A 372 -13.15 21.74 -16.76
CA SER A 372 -13.29 21.31 -15.37
C SER A 372 -13.13 19.80 -15.25
N LEU A 373 -12.53 19.36 -14.16
CA LEU A 373 -12.47 17.97 -13.73
C LEU A 373 -13.63 17.70 -12.78
N ARG A 374 -14.49 16.77 -13.19
CA ARG A 374 -15.71 16.37 -12.47
C ARG A 374 -15.53 15.03 -11.78
N GLU A 375 -16.45 14.65 -10.94
CA GLU A 375 -16.48 13.31 -10.31
C GLU A 375 -16.44 12.18 -11.34
N ALA A 376 -17.12 12.38 -12.49
CA ALA A 376 -17.15 11.42 -13.59
C ALA A 376 -15.75 11.17 -14.22
N ASP A 377 -14.81 12.08 -14.07
CA ASP A 377 -13.43 11.92 -14.55
C ASP A 377 -12.56 11.03 -13.61
N PHE A 378 -13.13 10.62 -12.46
CA PHE A 378 -12.52 9.73 -11.48
C PHE A 378 -13.35 8.46 -11.23
N PRO A 379 -13.76 7.71 -12.27
CA PRO A 379 -14.70 6.60 -12.14
C PRO A 379 -14.20 5.50 -11.21
N GLN A 380 -12.89 5.29 -11.16
CA GLN A 380 -12.27 4.29 -10.31
C GLN A 380 -12.40 4.63 -8.83
N ILE A 381 -12.22 5.90 -8.47
CA ILE A 381 -12.35 6.37 -7.09
C ILE A 381 -13.83 6.33 -6.67
N ALA A 382 -14.73 6.79 -7.55
CA ALA A 382 -16.18 6.74 -7.31
C ALA A 382 -16.67 5.30 -7.10
N ALA A 383 -16.23 4.34 -7.93
CA ALA A 383 -16.57 2.94 -7.80
C ALA A 383 -16.08 2.31 -6.48
N GLN A 384 -14.86 2.62 -6.07
CA GLN A 384 -14.31 2.14 -4.80
C GLN A 384 -15.05 2.72 -3.58
N MET A 385 -15.44 3.99 -3.64
CA MET A 385 -16.23 4.63 -2.58
C MET A 385 -17.66 4.10 -2.53
N SER A 386 -18.27 3.81 -3.68
CA SER A 386 -19.62 3.21 -3.76
C SER A 386 -19.63 1.77 -3.26
N GLY A 387 -18.58 0.98 -3.56
CA GLY A 387 -18.39 -0.37 -3.05
C GLY A 387 -18.24 -0.41 -1.53
N HIS A 388 -17.57 0.57 -0.92
CA HIS A 388 -17.50 0.70 0.54
C HIS A 388 -18.84 1.08 1.17
N ARG A 389 -19.62 1.96 0.54
CA ARG A 389 -20.98 2.29 1.00
C ARG A 389 -21.94 1.12 0.82
N GLY A 390 -21.79 0.34 -0.26
CA GLY A 390 -22.56 -0.87 -0.51
C GLY A 390 -22.24 -1.99 0.49
N ALA A 391 -20.98 -2.19 0.85
CA ALA A 391 -20.57 -3.15 1.86
C ALA A 391 -21.06 -2.74 3.26
N SER A 392 -20.91 -1.48 3.66
CA SER A 392 -21.41 -1.01 4.96
C SER A 392 -22.95 -0.94 5.03
N SER A 393 -23.61 -0.66 3.90
CA SER A 393 -25.09 -0.70 3.83
C SER A 393 -25.61 -2.13 3.68
N ALA A 394 -24.87 -3.04 3.03
CA ALA A 394 -25.21 -4.46 2.96
C ALA A 394 -24.96 -5.16 4.30
N GLU A 395 -23.92 -4.83 5.04
CA GLU A 395 -23.72 -5.30 6.41
C GLU A 395 -24.79 -4.74 7.37
N SER A 396 -25.19 -3.48 7.22
CA SER A 396 -26.31 -2.90 7.97
C SER A 396 -27.67 -3.45 7.55
N GLN A 397 -27.86 -3.80 6.28
CA GLN A 397 -29.08 -4.43 5.78
C GLN A 397 -29.09 -5.95 6.00
N ALA A 398 -27.95 -6.63 5.94
CA ALA A 398 -27.81 -8.02 6.33
C ALA A 398 -28.02 -8.19 7.84
N ALA A 399 -27.49 -7.28 8.66
CA ALA A 399 -27.79 -7.24 10.10
C ALA A 399 -29.27 -6.91 10.42
N ALA A 400 -29.94 -6.21 9.49
CA ALA A 400 -31.40 -5.96 9.61
C ALA A 400 -32.28 -7.10 9.03
N GLN A 401 -31.70 -7.98 8.18
CA GLN A 401 -32.45 -9.10 7.56
C GLN A 401 -32.14 -10.47 8.17
N GLU A 402 -31.10 -10.61 9.00
CA GLU A 402 -30.93 -11.81 9.87
C GLU A 402 -31.75 -11.77 11.14
N GLN A 403 -33.00 -11.44 11.02
CA GLN A 403 -33.98 -11.97 11.96
C GLN A 403 -34.24 -13.45 11.62
N SER A 404 -33.63 -14.33 12.41
CA SER A 404 -33.70 -15.78 12.21
C SER A 404 -35.17 -16.21 12.12
N PRO A 405 -35.51 -17.30 11.41
CA PRO A 405 -36.86 -17.87 11.37
C PRO A 405 -37.46 -18.10 12.76
N ILE A 406 -36.63 -18.30 13.78
CA ILE A 406 -37.00 -18.46 15.18
C ILE A 406 -37.53 -17.13 15.76
N ALA A 407 -36.97 -15.98 15.41
CA ALA A 407 -37.46 -14.67 15.86
C ALA A 407 -38.84 -14.34 15.27
N ARG A 408 -39.13 -14.75 14.03
CA ARG A 408 -40.47 -14.61 13.41
C ARG A 408 -41.50 -15.51 14.07
N VAL A 409 -41.14 -16.72 14.46
CA VAL A 409 -42.03 -17.64 15.19
C VAL A 409 -42.26 -17.13 16.60
N GLN A 410 -41.27 -16.58 17.27
CA GLN A 410 -41.43 -15.98 18.61
C GLN A 410 -42.28 -14.70 18.59
N ALA A 411 -42.12 -13.85 17.57
CA ALA A 411 -42.96 -12.65 17.40
C ALA A 411 -44.42 -13.02 17.14
N SER A 412 -44.71 -14.04 16.31
CA SER A 412 -46.06 -14.50 16.04
C SER A 412 -46.69 -15.22 17.24
N LEU A 413 -45.92 -15.86 18.11
CA LEU A 413 -46.37 -16.43 19.36
C LEU A 413 -46.65 -15.36 20.43
N ALA A 414 -45.85 -14.31 20.48
CA ALA A 414 -46.04 -13.17 21.37
C ALA A 414 -47.27 -12.33 20.98
N GLU A 415 -47.52 -12.13 19.67
CA GLU A 415 -48.75 -11.47 19.19
C GLU A 415 -50.02 -12.28 19.51
N ARG A 416 -49.95 -13.61 19.41
CA ARG A 416 -51.07 -14.50 19.81
C ARG A 416 -51.26 -14.55 21.31
N ALA A 417 -50.22 -14.41 22.11
CA ALA A 417 -50.32 -14.34 23.59
C ALA A 417 -50.90 -12.98 24.04
N ALA A 418 -50.53 -11.86 23.36
CA ALA A 418 -51.07 -10.54 23.68
C ALA A 418 -52.57 -10.38 23.35
N ALA A 419 -53.07 -11.13 22.36
CA ALA A 419 -54.48 -11.15 22.00
C ALA A 419 -55.36 -11.89 23.03
N PHE A 420 -54.76 -12.65 23.98
CA PHE A 420 -55.50 -13.42 25.01
C PHE A 420 -55.46 -12.78 26.41
N ALA A 421 -54.68 -11.71 26.61
CA ALA A 421 -54.56 -11.00 27.87
C ALA A 421 -54.99 -9.53 27.72
N GLY A 422 -56.27 -9.32 27.54
CA GLY A 422 -56.86 -7.99 27.69
C GLY A 422 -57.06 -7.65 29.16
N GLY A 423 -56.47 -6.58 29.65
CA GLY A 423 -56.85 -6.03 30.98
C GLY A 423 -55.72 -5.29 31.71
N GLN A 424 -55.75 -3.96 31.58
CA GLN A 424 -55.43 -2.91 32.57
C GLN A 424 -54.03 -2.69 33.15
N SER A 425 -53.64 -1.45 32.99
CA SER A 425 -52.92 -0.54 33.92
C SER A 425 -51.39 -0.45 33.81
N ALA A 426 -50.97 0.79 33.47
CA ALA A 426 -49.60 1.34 33.54
C ALA A 426 -49.21 1.70 35.01
N PRO A 427 -48.05 2.34 35.27
CA PRO A 427 -46.70 2.27 34.72
C PRO A 427 -45.62 2.08 35.80
N SER A 428 -44.46 1.60 35.48
CA SER A 428 -43.21 1.99 36.19
C SER A 428 -41.94 1.60 35.42
N THR A 429 -41.07 2.55 35.38
CA THR A 429 -39.67 2.54 34.99
C THR A 429 -38.89 1.33 35.50
N GLY A 430 -38.18 0.68 34.59
CA GLY A 430 -37.20 -0.32 34.95
C GLY A 430 -36.35 -0.72 33.72
N PHE A 431 -35.15 -0.23 33.63
CA PHE A 431 -34.13 -0.73 32.73
C PHE A 431 -33.83 -2.20 33.05
N GLY A 432 -34.32 -3.10 32.23
CA GLY A 432 -34.11 -4.54 32.33
C GLY A 432 -33.20 -5.01 31.22
N SER A 433 -31.99 -5.39 31.60
CA SER A 433 -30.91 -5.98 30.85
C SER A 433 -31.31 -7.15 29.94
N ALA A 434 -31.19 -6.98 28.63
CA ALA A 434 -31.01 -8.10 27.72
C ALA A 434 -29.53 -8.42 27.67
N GLN A 435 -29.07 -9.45 28.38
CA GLN A 435 -27.74 -10.00 28.34
C GLN A 435 -27.49 -10.57 26.93
N SER A 436 -26.72 -9.84 26.13
CA SER A 436 -26.06 -10.40 24.96
C SER A 436 -24.94 -11.32 25.44
N ALA A 437 -25.07 -12.62 25.26
CA ALA A 437 -24.21 -13.68 25.79
C ALA A 437 -22.73 -13.65 25.36
N ASN A 438 -22.26 -12.58 24.66
CA ASN A 438 -20.93 -12.51 24.09
C ASN A 438 -20.24 -11.15 24.31
N VAL A 439 -20.63 -10.36 25.30
CA VAL A 439 -20.03 -9.06 25.59
C VAL A 439 -19.46 -9.06 27.01
N ILE A 440 -18.15 -8.80 27.12
CA ILE A 440 -17.50 -8.58 28.42
C ILE A 440 -17.57 -7.08 28.71
N VAL A 441 -18.26 -6.72 29.81
CA VAL A 441 -18.44 -5.33 30.21
C VAL A 441 -17.23 -4.88 31.02
N SER A 442 -16.57 -3.83 30.54
CA SER A 442 -15.32 -3.29 31.15
C SER A 442 -15.60 -2.30 32.31
N THR A 443 -16.87 -1.93 32.57
CA THR A 443 -17.25 -1.01 33.64
C THR A 443 -18.17 -1.72 34.68
N ASP A 444 -18.08 -1.29 35.92
CA ASP A 444 -18.95 -1.74 37.01
C ASP A 444 -20.32 -1.00 36.98
N GLU A 445 -21.26 -1.37 37.85
CA GLU A 445 -22.58 -0.76 37.94
C GLU A 445 -22.54 0.74 38.33
N ALA A 446 -21.41 1.21 38.86
CA ALA A 446 -21.19 2.59 39.23
C ALA A 446 -20.49 3.40 38.10
N GLY A 447 -20.21 2.76 36.93
CA GLY A 447 -19.54 3.41 35.78
C GLY A 447 -18.02 3.49 35.89
N ASN A 448 -17.38 2.84 36.88
CA ASN A 448 -15.93 2.81 36.99
C ASN A 448 -15.33 1.64 36.20
N VAL A 449 -14.08 1.77 35.78
CA VAL A 449 -13.36 0.67 35.11
C VAL A 449 -13.10 -0.49 36.07
N ARG A 450 -13.52 -1.70 35.70
CA ARG A 450 -13.31 -2.94 36.49
C ARG A 450 -11.84 -3.30 36.56
N LYS A 451 -11.44 -4.02 37.60
CA LYS A 451 -10.03 -4.48 37.74
C LYS A 451 -9.68 -5.45 36.61
N LEU A 452 -8.45 -5.32 36.12
CA LEU A 452 -7.97 -6.15 35.01
C LEU A 452 -8.07 -7.66 35.32
N ALA A 453 -7.86 -8.06 36.58
CA ALA A 453 -7.98 -9.46 37.01
C ALA A 453 -9.42 -10.03 36.89
N GLU A 454 -10.42 -9.20 37.14
CA GLU A 454 -11.84 -9.60 37.01
C GLU A 454 -12.24 -9.76 35.53
N ILE A 455 -11.79 -8.85 34.68
CA ILE A 455 -12.02 -8.92 33.23
C ILE A 455 -11.27 -10.11 32.64
N GLU A 456 -10.07 -10.37 33.09
CA GLU A 456 -9.24 -11.48 32.63
C GLU A 456 -9.86 -12.83 33.02
N GLU A 457 -10.37 -12.97 34.23
CA GLU A 457 -11.08 -14.15 34.70
C GLU A 457 -12.33 -14.44 33.86
N GLU A 458 -13.14 -13.41 33.61
CA GLU A 458 -14.36 -13.52 32.79
C GLU A 458 -14.02 -13.89 31.33
N LEU A 459 -12.95 -13.32 30.76
CA LEU A 459 -12.47 -13.65 29.43
C LEU A 459 -11.98 -15.11 29.34
N ILE A 460 -11.27 -15.59 30.34
CA ILE A 460 -10.80 -16.99 30.40
C ILE A 460 -12.01 -17.94 30.51
N ARG A 461 -12.97 -17.66 31.38
CA ARG A 461 -14.23 -18.47 31.51
C ARG A 461 -15.02 -18.49 30.22
N PHE A 462 -15.15 -17.35 29.56
CA PHE A 462 -15.80 -17.25 28.25
C PHE A 462 -15.08 -18.08 27.19
N ALA A 463 -13.75 -17.96 27.10
CA ALA A 463 -12.96 -18.70 26.12
C ALA A 463 -13.02 -20.22 26.36
N LEU A 464 -13.02 -20.68 27.61
CA LEU A 464 -13.20 -22.11 27.95
C LEU A 464 -14.55 -22.63 27.51
N LYS A 465 -15.63 -21.88 27.76
CA LYS A 465 -16.96 -22.24 27.32
C LYS A 465 -17.08 -22.25 25.80
N PHE A 466 -16.54 -21.24 25.12
CA PHE A 466 -16.62 -21.10 23.68
C PHE A 466 -15.84 -22.21 22.95
N TYR A 467 -14.65 -22.56 23.43
CA TYR A 467 -13.81 -23.62 22.86
C TYR A 467 -14.00 -24.99 23.51
N ARG A 468 -15.12 -25.19 24.26
CA ARG A 468 -15.51 -26.45 24.90
C ARG A 468 -14.39 -27.13 25.67
N GLY A 469 -13.63 -26.37 26.47
CA GLY A 469 -12.54 -26.89 27.28
C GLY A 469 -11.25 -27.27 26.52
N GLN A 470 -11.12 -26.97 25.24
CA GLN A 470 -9.90 -27.28 24.48
C GLN A 470 -8.73 -26.36 24.86
N MET A 471 -8.01 -26.70 25.94
CA MET A 471 -6.92 -25.91 26.53
C MET A 471 -5.88 -25.39 25.52
N SER A 472 -5.55 -26.21 24.52
CA SER A 472 -4.59 -25.84 23.48
C SER A 472 -5.09 -24.72 22.57
N GLN A 473 -6.38 -24.71 22.26
CA GLN A 473 -7.02 -23.66 21.47
C GLN A 473 -7.21 -22.38 22.29
N VAL A 474 -7.67 -22.52 23.54
CA VAL A 474 -7.86 -21.41 24.47
C VAL A 474 -6.54 -20.66 24.66
N ALA A 475 -5.46 -21.35 25.02
CA ALA A 475 -4.15 -20.74 25.22
C ALA A 475 -3.67 -19.99 23.95
N ARG A 476 -3.80 -20.61 22.77
CA ARG A 476 -3.40 -20.00 21.51
C ARG A 476 -4.22 -18.75 21.18
N LYS A 477 -5.53 -18.76 21.42
CA LYS A 477 -6.43 -17.64 21.10
C LYS A 477 -6.32 -16.49 22.10
N LEU A 478 -6.00 -16.77 23.35
CA LEU A 478 -5.70 -15.77 24.37
C LEU A 478 -4.25 -15.26 24.31
N GLY A 479 -3.41 -15.79 23.40
CA GLY A 479 -2.03 -15.37 23.24
C GLY A 479 -1.12 -15.71 24.42
N ILE A 480 -1.46 -16.71 25.25
CA ILE A 480 -0.69 -17.12 26.43
C ILE A 480 -0.19 -18.56 26.32
N GLY A 481 0.91 -18.86 27.02
CA GLY A 481 1.41 -20.24 27.12
C GLY A 481 0.46 -21.16 27.88
N ARG A 482 0.42 -22.46 27.54
CA ARG A 482 -0.42 -23.45 28.24
C ARG A 482 -0.14 -23.49 29.75
N SER A 483 1.14 -23.44 30.15
CA SER A 483 1.54 -23.41 31.56
C SER A 483 1.01 -22.16 32.28
N THR A 484 0.99 -21.03 31.59
CA THR A 484 0.44 -19.77 32.12
C THR A 484 -1.08 -19.86 32.25
N LEU A 485 -1.77 -20.47 31.28
CA LEU A 485 -3.23 -20.71 31.37
C LEU A 485 -3.56 -21.61 32.56
N TYR A 486 -2.89 -22.74 32.74
CA TYR A 486 -3.11 -23.62 33.89
C TYR A 486 -2.86 -22.94 35.23
N ARG A 487 -1.82 -22.09 35.34
CA ARG A 487 -1.56 -21.32 36.56
C ARG A 487 -2.69 -20.34 36.84
N LYS A 488 -3.18 -19.61 35.81
CA LYS A 488 -4.28 -18.65 35.95
C LYS A 488 -5.59 -19.34 36.30
N LEU A 489 -5.88 -20.52 35.72
CA LEU A 489 -7.04 -21.31 36.11
C LEU A 489 -7.00 -21.68 37.60
N LYS A 490 -5.82 -22.09 38.09
CA LYS A 490 -5.65 -22.39 39.52
C LYS A 490 -5.78 -21.13 40.40
N ASP A 491 -5.26 -20.00 39.97
CA ASP A 491 -5.33 -18.71 40.66
C ASP A 491 -6.78 -18.19 40.75
N TYR A 492 -7.63 -18.49 39.74
CA TYR A 492 -9.05 -18.11 39.69
C TYR A 492 -10.00 -19.22 40.19
N GLY A 493 -9.46 -20.35 40.71
CA GLY A 493 -10.27 -21.46 41.24
C GLY A 493 -11.08 -22.22 40.21
N ILE A 494 -10.71 -22.19 38.94
CA ILE A 494 -11.40 -22.87 37.84
C ILE A 494 -10.77 -24.26 37.66
N ASP A 495 -11.60 -25.32 37.75
CA ASP A 495 -11.09 -26.70 37.58
C ASP A 495 -10.80 -26.99 36.09
N PRO A 496 -9.55 -27.31 35.76
CA PRO A 496 -9.15 -27.59 34.38
C PRO A 496 -9.78 -28.86 33.78
N ASP A 497 -10.21 -29.80 34.64
CA ASP A 497 -10.77 -31.08 34.20
C ASP A 497 -12.32 -31.09 34.15
N ASP A 498 -12.99 -30.10 34.75
CA ASP A 498 -14.45 -29.90 34.66
C ASP A 498 -14.84 -28.43 34.50
N PRO A 499 -14.48 -27.80 33.35
CA PRO A 499 -14.73 -26.37 33.14
C PRO A 499 -16.19 -25.97 32.99
N GLN A 500 -17.12 -26.92 33.04
CA GLN A 500 -18.57 -26.67 32.89
C GLN A 500 -19.30 -26.55 34.23
N LYS A 501 -18.72 -26.94 35.35
CA LYS A 501 -19.38 -26.94 36.67
C LYS A 501 -19.43 -25.56 37.32
N ASP A 502 -18.50 -24.66 37.00
CA ASP A 502 -18.42 -23.33 37.61
C ASP A 502 -19.04 -22.21 36.75
N ALA A 503 -19.85 -22.57 35.77
CA ALA A 503 -20.50 -21.63 34.84
C ALA A 503 -22.05 -21.57 35.00
N ALA A 504 -22.56 -21.91 36.19
CA ALA A 504 -23.99 -21.79 36.56
C ALA A 504 -24.26 -20.53 37.39
#